data_7f1aa30ec90a9d53e0534e7943b5cd85
#
_entry.id   7f1aa30ec90a9d53e0534e7943b5cd85
#
_cell.length_a   1.000
_cell.length_b   1.000
_cell.length_c   1.000
_cell.angle_alpha   90.00
_cell.angle_beta   90.00
_cell.angle_gamma   90.00
#
_symmetry.space_group_name_H-M   'P 1'
#
loop_
_entity.id
_entity.type
_entity.pdbx_description
1 polymer ?
#
loop_
_entity_poly.entity_id
_entity_poly.type
_entity_poly.pdbx_seq_one_letter_code
_entity_poly.pdbx_strand_id
1 'polypeptide(L)'
;MTRKKYDPKTRRQKGLKAGIIAFGAAFAAYALLPFPLYRVGDYVLASAVSLLIAKVVSIMAQGPDLRSIEEKQREQEPLPVTGNAQVDEMFARGQEMLEKIYEENEAIPDARLSAQMDELSRLVREIFKTVADKPQKAPQIRRFMDYYLPTTLKMLAGWRQMDERGVTGEEAARVRNQIHEAMDVVVSACEKQLNNLYKDDYLDISTDIDVLQQMLRRDGLTQTDFTPMPKPEARPQVQEGGQAQ
;
A
#
# COMPACT_ATOMS: atom_id res chain seq x y z
N MET A 1 23.42 -1.96 10.83
CA MET A 1 23.20 -2.35 9.43
C MET A 1 22.20 -1.36 8.81
N THR A 2 22.69 -0.46 7.97
CA THR A 2 21.90 0.62 7.35
C THR A 2 20.95 0.03 6.30
N ARG A 3 19.65 0.04 6.57
CA ARG A 3 18.61 -0.32 5.59
C ARG A 3 18.63 0.69 4.44
N LYS A 4 19.11 0.29 3.28
CA LYS A 4 19.08 1.07 2.05
C LYS A 4 17.62 1.35 1.69
N LYS A 5 17.20 2.62 1.82
CA LYS A 5 15.84 3.10 1.53
C LYS A 5 15.49 2.75 0.09
N TYR A 6 14.40 2.01 -0.12
CA TYR A 6 13.87 1.65 -1.44
C TYR A 6 13.40 2.93 -2.14
N ASP A 7 13.97 3.23 -3.33
CA ASP A 7 13.55 4.33 -4.18
C ASP A 7 13.11 3.77 -5.56
N PRO A 8 11.80 3.73 -5.85
CA PRO A 8 11.27 3.21 -7.12
C PRO A 8 11.75 4.02 -8.33
N LYS A 9 12.11 5.31 -8.14
CA LYS A 9 12.66 6.16 -9.20
C LYS A 9 14.03 5.68 -9.68
N THR A 10 14.85 5.15 -8.79
CA THR A 10 16.20 4.65 -9.16
C THR A 10 16.13 3.36 -9.99
N ARG A 11 15.11 2.52 -9.80
CA ARG A 11 14.91 1.29 -10.57
C ARG A 11 14.46 1.59 -12.00
N ARG A 12 13.49 2.50 -12.15
CA ARG A 12 13.01 2.95 -13.47
C ARG A 12 14.12 3.65 -14.26
N GLN A 13 14.97 4.41 -13.57
CA GLN A 13 16.15 5.04 -14.18
C GLN A 13 17.21 4.02 -14.60
N LYS A 14 17.45 2.95 -13.84
CA LYS A 14 18.38 1.88 -14.22
C LYS A 14 17.90 1.12 -15.46
N GLY A 15 16.62 0.76 -15.53
CA GLY A 15 16.04 0.14 -16.72
C GLY A 15 16.12 1.03 -17.95
N LEU A 16 15.82 2.31 -17.81
CA LEU A 16 15.92 3.28 -18.89
C LEU A 16 17.36 3.44 -19.39
N LYS A 17 18.35 3.57 -18.49
CA LYS A 17 19.76 3.67 -18.84
C LYS A 17 20.28 2.40 -19.52
N ALA A 18 19.92 1.21 -19.01
CA ALA A 18 20.26 -0.06 -19.62
C ALA A 18 19.66 -0.22 -21.03
N GLY A 19 18.40 0.20 -21.22
CA GLY A 19 17.73 0.21 -22.51
C GLY A 19 18.41 1.14 -23.53
N ILE A 20 18.82 2.34 -23.11
CA ILE A 20 19.54 3.30 -23.99
C ILE A 20 20.91 2.75 -24.39
N ILE A 21 21.67 2.16 -23.47
CA ILE A 21 22.99 1.55 -23.76
C ILE A 21 22.82 0.36 -24.69
N ALA A 22 21.81 -0.49 -24.46
CA ALA A 22 21.55 -1.66 -25.31
C ALA A 22 21.10 -1.24 -26.72
N PHE A 23 20.30 -0.19 -26.86
CA PHE A 23 19.94 0.38 -28.16
C PHE A 23 21.17 0.84 -28.94
N GLY A 24 22.04 1.64 -28.31
CA GLY A 24 23.28 2.11 -28.93
C GLY A 24 24.22 0.98 -29.35
N ALA A 25 24.40 -0.03 -28.48
CA ALA A 25 25.24 -1.18 -28.78
C ALA A 25 24.68 -2.07 -29.89
N ALA A 26 23.36 -2.33 -29.90
CA ALA A 26 22.71 -3.11 -30.96
C ALA A 26 22.76 -2.38 -32.32
N PHE A 27 22.55 -1.06 -32.33
CA PHE A 27 22.65 -0.25 -33.54
C PHE A 27 24.08 -0.20 -34.09
N ALA A 28 25.08 -0.02 -33.21
CA ALA A 28 26.50 -0.05 -33.61
C ALA A 28 26.92 -1.43 -34.11
N ALA A 29 26.49 -2.52 -33.48
CA ALA A 29 26.76 -3.87 -33.96
C ALA A 29 26.15 -4.15 -35.33
N TYR A 30 24.93 -3.66 -35.56
CA TYR A 30 24.29 -3.78 -36.89
C TYR A 30 25.02 -2.97 -37.95
N ALA A 31 25.53 -1.78 -37.64
CA ALA A 31 26.30 -0.94 -38.56
C ALA A 31 27.69 -1.53 -38.92
N LEU A 32 28.25 -2.39 -38.04
CA LEU A 32 29.53 -3.07 -38.25
C LEU A 32 29.41 -4.38 -39.05
N LEU A 33 28.21 -4.93 -39.22
CA LEU A 33 27.99 -6.12 -40.04
C LEU A 33 28.10 -5.79 -41.51
N PRO A 34 28.64 -6.66 -42.37
CA PRO A 34 28.88 -6.39 -43.81
C PRO A 34 27.61 -6.45 -44.66
N PHE A 35 26.48 -6.00 -44.10
CA PHE A 35 25.26 -5.83 -44.88
C PHE A 35 25.24 -4.45 -45.54
N PRO A 36 25.10 -4.35 -46.87
CA PRO A 36 25.05 -3.05 -47.55
C PRO A 36 23.75 -2.31 -47.17
N LEU A 37 23.89 -1.28 -46.34
CA LEU A 37 22.82 -0.35 -45.99
C LEU A 37 22.57 0.63 -47.15
N TYR A 38 22.01 0.14 -48.28
CA TYR A 38 21.79 0.97 -49.45
C TYR A 38 20.40 1.57 -49.59
N ARG A 39 19.45 1.15 -48.73
CA ARG A 39 18.07 1.64 -48.79
C ARG A 39 17.63 2.22 -47.44
N VAL A 40 16.85 3.29 -47.50
CA VAL A 40 16.26 3.93 -46.30
C VAL A 40 15.45 2.93 -45.46
N GLY A 41 14.85 1.92 -46.11
CA GLY A 41 14.13 0.84 -45.44
C GLY A 41 15.00 -0.01 -44.49
N ASP A 42 16.31 -0.18 -44.82
CA ASP A 42 17.20 -0.98 -43.97
C ASP A 42 17.52 -0.28 -42.64
N TYR A 43 17.60 1.05 -42.65
CA TYR A 43 17.75 1.85 -41.42
C TYR A 43 16.49 1.82 -40.54
N VAL A 44 15.31 1.81 -41.16
CA VAL A 44 14.03 1.70 -40.43
C VAL A 44 13.94 0.33 -39.77
N LEU A 45 14.32 -0.72 -40.46
CA LEU A 45 14.30 -2.09 -39.95
C LEU A 45 15.32 -2.28 -38.80
N ALA A 46 16.56 -1.76 -38.99
CA ALA A 46 17.61 -1.76 -37.97
C ALA A 46 17.17 -1.02 -36.69
N SER A 47 16.55 0.14 -36.85
CA SER A 47 16.06 0.92 -35.70
C SER A 47 14.92 0.20 -34.98
N ALA A 48 13.99 -0.45 -35.68
CA ALA A 48 12.91 -1.22 -35.09
C ALA A 48 13.42 -2.43 -34.30
N VAL A 49 14.37 -3.19 -34.84
CA VAL A 49 15.01 -4.32 -34.17
C VAL A 49 15.80 -3.85 -32.94
N SER A 50 16.55 -2.76 -33.03
CA SER A 50 17.30 -2.19 -31.90
C SER A 50 16.38 -1.70 -30.80
N LEU A 51 15.22 -1.14 -31.13
CA LEU A 51 14.18 -0.75 -30.15
C LEU A 51 13.57 -1.94 -29.43
N LEU A 52 13.31 -3.04 -30.15
CA LEU A 52 12.81 -4.29 -29.53
C LEU A 52 13.85 -4.87 -28.55
N ILE A 53 15.13 -4.94 -28.97
CA ILE A 53 16.21 -5.41 -28.09
C ILE A 53 16.34 -4.51 -26.86
N ALA A 54 16.30 -3.18 -27.04
CA ALA A 54 16.36 -2.23 -25.93
C ALA A 54 15.19 -2.41 -24.95
N LYS A 55 13.99 -2.68 -25.45
CA LYS A 55 12.81 -2.95 -24.62
C LYS A 55 12.96 -4.25 -23.83
N VAL A 56 13.42 -5.32 -24.47
CA VAL A 56 13.67 -6.61 -23.80
C VAL A 56 14.75 -6.48 -22.72
N VAL A 57 15.88 -5.83 -23.04
CA VAL A 57 16.97 -5.61 -22.07
C VAL A 57 16.52 -4.70 -20.92
N SER A 58 15.69 -3.69 -21.20
CA SER A 58 15.12 -2.84 -20.16
C SER A 58 14.22 -3.63 -19.19
N ILE A 59 13.41 -4.56 -19.71
CA ILE A 59 12.55 -5.44 -18.89
C ILE A 59 13.43 -6.40 -18.09
N MET A 60 14.44 -7.03 -18.70
CA MET A 60 15.36 -7.95 -18.00
C MET A 60 16.21 -7.23 -16.95
N ALA A 61 16.65 -6.00 -17.20
CA ALA A 61 17.41 -5.20 -16.25
C ALA A 61 16.58 -4.73 -15.04
N GLN A 62 15.25 -4.70 -15.17
CA GLN A 62 14.35 -4.43 -14.04
C GLN A 62 14.22 -5.64 -13.13
N GLY A 63 14.51 -6.86 -13.60
CA GLY A 63 14.40 -8.12 -12.89
C GLY A 63 12.97 -8.44 -12.41
N PRO A 64 12.64 -9.65 -12.04
CA PRO A 64 11.39 -9.94 -11.35
C PRO A 64 11.38 -9.21 -10.01
N ASP A 65 10.26 -8.59 -9.67
CA ASP A 65 10.09 -7.95 -8.38
C ASP A 65 9.81 -9.03 -7.34
N LEU A 66 10.89 -9.62 -6.80
CA LEU A 66 10.79 -10.68 -5.78
C LEU A 66 9.94 -10.23 -4.59
N ARG A 67 9.95 -8.92 -4.29
CA ARG A 67 9.08 -8.36 -3.24
C ARG A 67 7.61 -8.41 -3.63
N SER A 68 7.26 -8.08 -4.88
CA SER A 68 5.87 -8.19 -5.34
C SER A 68 5.40 -9.64 -5.41
N ILE A 69 6.30 -10.59 -5.65
CA ILE A 69 5.98 -12.02 -5.61
C ILE A 69 5.82 -12.48 -4.16
N GLU A 70 6.72 -12.11 -3.25
CA GLU A 70 6.60 -12.41 -1.82
C GLU A 70 5.40 -11.71 -1.18
N GLU A 71 5.09 -10.48 -1.59
CA GLU A 71 3.94 -9.71 -1.14
C GLU A 71 2.65 -10.34 -1.63
N LYS A 72 2.55 -10.71 -2.91
CA LYS A 72 1.42 -11.46 -3.47
C LYS A 72 1.24 -12.86 -2.84
N GLN A 73 2.34 -13.54 -2.49
CA GLN A 73 2.25 -14.82 -1.78
C GLN A 73 1.74 -14.64 -0.34
N ARG A 74 2.18 -13.59 0.37
CA ARG A 74 1.63 -13.24 1.70
C ARG A 74 0.17 -12.82 1.64
N GLU A 75 -0.21 -12.19 0.55
CA GLU A 75 -1.59 -11.77 0.28
C GLU A 75 -2.53 -12.95 0.07
N GLN A 76 -2.03 -14.11 -0.34
CA GLN A 76 -2.78 -15.36 -0.52
C GLN A 76 -2.74 -16.28 0.70
N GLU A 77 -1.98 -15.94 1.75
CA GLU A 77 -1.96 -16.72 2.99
C GLU A 77 -3.36 -16.67 3.65
N PRO A 78 -3.94 -17.82 4.00
CA PRO A 78 -5.21 -17.85 4.71
C PRO A 78 -5.08 -17.15 6.06
N LEU A 79 -6.15 -16.47 6.48
CA LEU A 79 -6.18 -15.81 7.78
C LEU A 79 -6.03 -16.84 8.92
N PRO A 80 -5.35 -16.49 10.01
CA PRO A 80 -5.10 -17.42 11.10
C PRO A 80 -6.41 -17.82 11.80
N VAL A 81 -6.48 -19.07 12.25
CA VAL A 81 -7.58 -19.61 13.08
C VAL A 81 -7.29 -19.29 14.53
N THR A 82 -8.24 -18.64 15.22
CA THR A 82 -8.07 -18.18 16.62
C THR A 82 -8.60 -19.16 17.65
N GLY A 83 -9.42 -20.13 17.24
CA GLY A 83 -10.15 -21.05 18.13
C GLY A 83 -11.41 -20.41 18.76
N ASN A 84 -11.71 -19.16 18.43
CA ASN A 84 -12.97 -18.52 18.79
C ASN A 84 -13.91 -18.50 17.58
N ALA A 85 -14.97 -19.28 17.65
CA ALA A 85 -15.88 -19.49 16.52
C ALA A 85 -16.44 -18.19 15.93
N GLN A 86 -16.72 -17.17 16.76
CA GLN A 86 -17.24 -15.87 16.28
C GLN A 86 -16.17 -15.08 15.54
N VAL A 87 -14.91 -15.13 15.98
CA VAL A 87 -13.78 -14.45 15.35
C VAL A 87 -13.42 -15.18 14.06
N ASP A 88 -13.40 -16.50 14.09
CA ASP A 88 -13.08 -17.34 12.94
C ASP A 88 -14.13 -17.17 11.82
N GLU A 89 -15.43 -17.07 12.15
CA GLU A 89 -16.49 -16.75 11.19
C GLU A 89 -16.30 -15.33 10.60
N MET A 90 -15.95 -14.35 11.42
CA MET A 90 -15.64 -13.00 10.94
C MET A 90 -14.44 -13.00 9.99
N PHE A 91 -13.40 -13.78 10.29
CA PHE A 91 -12.22 -13.91 9.44
C PHE A 91 -12.52 -14.61 8.12
N ALA A 92 -13.37 -15.65 8.13
CA ALA A 92 -13.81 -16.30 6.90
C ALA A 92 -14.53 -15.34 5.97
N ARG A 93 -15.44 -14.50 6.50
CA ARG A 93 -16.06 -13.41 5.72
C ARG A 93 -15.06 -12.37 5.25
N GLY A 94 -14.07 -12.04 6.08
CA GLY A 94 -13.00 -11.12 5.72
C GLY A 94 -12.13 -11.63 4.59
N GLN A 95 -11.79 -12.91 4.62
CA GLN A 95 -11.05 -13.57 3.54
C GLN A 95 -11.80 -13.50 2.21
N GLU A 96 -13.11 -13.81 2.22
CA GLU A 96 -13.97 -13.69 1.03
C GLU A 96 -14.01 -12.27 0.47
N MET A 97 -14.03 -11.25 1.35
CA MET A 97 -14.01 -9.86 0.93
C MET A 97 -12.66 -9.46 0.33
N LEU A 98 -11.55 -9.93 0.89
CA LEU A 98 -10.21 -9.72 0.32
C LEU A 98 -10.09 -10.35 -1.08
N GLU A 99 -10.57 -11.57 -1.25
CA GLU A 99 -10.60 -12.24 -2.56
C GLU A 99 -11.37 -11.41 -3.59
N LYS A 100 -12.53 -10.88 -3.22
CA LYS A 100 -13.30 -9.97 -4.09
C LYS A 100 -12.56 -8.67 -4.41
N ILE A 101 -11.79 -8.11 -3.47
CA ILE A 101 -10.96 -6.92 -3.76
C ILE A 101 -9.88 -7.27 -4.79
N TYR A 102 -9.28 -8.46 -4.72
CA TYR A 102 -8.30 -8.90 -5.72
C TYR A 102 -8.93 -9.11 -7.09
N GLU A 103 -10.11 -9.71 -7.16
CA GLU A 103 -10.85 -9.89 -8.41
C GLU A 103 -11.16 -8.54 -9.07
N GLU A 104 -11.62 -7.56 -8.29
CA GLU A 104 -11.87 -6.21 -8.79
C GLU A 104 -10.57 -5.51 -9.24
N ASN A 105 -9.46 -5.72 -8.51
CA ASN A 105 -8.15 -5.17 -8.85
C ASN A 105 -7.59 -5.73 -10.18
N GLU A 106 -7.82 -6.99 -10.46
CA GLU A 106 -7.44 -7.60 -11.73
C GLU A 106 -8.33 -7.14 -12.90
N ALA A 107 -9.60 -6.85 -12.62
CA ALA A 107 -10.59 -6.48 -13.62
C ALA A 107 -10.55 -4.98 -13.99
N ILE A 108 -10.10 -4.11 -13.11
CA ILE A 108 -10.12 -2.65 -13.29
C ILE A 108 -8.74 -2.14 -13.76
N PRO A 109 -8.59 -1.64 -15.02
CA PRO A 109 -7.31 -1.21 -15.56
C PRO A 109 -6.95 0.24 -15.14
N ASP A 110 -7.04 0.56 -13.85
CA ASP A 110 -6.68 1.88 -13.31
C ASP A 110 -5.54 1.75 -12.28
N ALA A 111 -4.37 2.30 -12.63
CA ALA A 111 -3.16 2.15 -11.82
C ALA A 111 -3.25 2.83 -10.44
N ARG A 112 -4.03 3.92 -10.29
CA ARG A 112 -4.21 4.59 -9.01
C ARG A 112 -5.12 3.78 -8.12
N LEU A 113 -6.24 3.30 -8.67
CA LEU A 113 -7.19 2.49 -7.93
C LEU A 113 -6.58 1.14 -7.54
N SER A 114 -5.76 0.55 -8.42
CA SER A 114 -5.00 -0.67 -8.12
C SER A 114 -4.07 -0.48 -6.92
N ALA A 115 -3.30 0.61 -6.88
CA ALA A 115 -2.43 0.92 -5.73
C ALA A 115 -3.23 1.14 -4.43
N GLN A 116 -4.42 1.75 -4.52
CA GLN A 116 -5.30 1.95 -3.36
C GLN A 116 -5.89 0.61 -2.87
N MET A 117 -6.26 -0.31 -3.78
CA MET A 117 -6.76 -1.64 -3.44
C MET A 117 -5.66 -2.52 -2.82
N ASP A 118 -4.43 -2.46 -3.32
CA ASP A 118 -3.28 -3.18 -2.76
C ASP A 118 -3.01 -2.71 -1.32
N GLU A 119 -2.99 -1.39 -1.09
CA GLU A 119 -2.76 -0.83 0.24
C GLU A 119 -3.92 -1.16 1.20
N LEU A 120 -5.17 -1.10 0.73
CA LEU A 120 -6.33 -1.52 1.51
C LEU A 120 -6.19 -2.99 1.94
N SER A 121 -5.89 -3.89 0.99
CA SER A 121 -5.74 -5.31 1.25
C SER A 121 -4.64 -5.59 2.28
N ARG A 122 -3.50 -4.91 2.17
CA ARG A 122 -2.38 -4.99 3.12
C ARG A 122 -2.83 -4.60 4.53
N LEU A 123 -3.49 -3.45 4.67
CA LEU A 123 -3.96 -2.95 5.98
C LEU A 123 -5.01 -3.86 6.61
N VAL A 124 -5.95 -4.37 5.81
CA VAL A 124 -6.97 -5.32 6.29
C VAL A 124 -6.33 -6.59 6.85
N ARG A 125 -5.32 -7.13 6.16
CA ARG A 125 -4.57 -8.30 6.65
C ARG A 125 -3.84 -8.04 7.96
N GLU A 126 -3.20 -6.88 8.09
CA GLU A 126 -2.52 -6.50 9.35
C GLU A 126 -3.52 -6.31 10.51
N ILE A 127 -4.71 -5.77 10.24
CA ILE A 127 -5.81 -5.69 11.21
C ILE A 127 -6.21 -7.11 11.65
N PHE A 128 -6.40 -8.05 10.72
CA PHE A 128 -6.77 -9.42 11.06
C PHE A 128 -5.68 -10.14 11.85
N LYS A 129 -4.40 -9.99 11.48
CA LYS A 129 -3.29 -10.54 12.27
C LYS A 129 -3.29 -10.02 13.70
N THR A 130 -3.45 -8.71 13.86
CA THR A 130 -3.50 -8.08 15.19
C THR A 130 -4.67 -8.61 16.04
N VAL A 131 -5.82 -8.84 15.41
CA VAL A 131 -6.98 -9.41 16.11
C VAL A 131 -6.82 -10.91 16.34
N ALA A 132 -6.12 -11.64 15.46
CA ALA A 132 -5.81 -13.06 15.70
C ALA A 132 -4.90 -13.25 16.92
N ASP A 133 -3.89 -12.38 17.08
CA ASP A 133 -3.01 -12.38 18.24
C ASP A 133 -3.75 -11.96 19.53
N LYS A 134 -4.77 -11.11 19.41
CA LYS A 134 -5.57 -10.56 20.52
C LYS A 134 -7.07 -10.62 20.20
N PRO A 135 -7.72 -11.81 20.31
CA PRO A 135 -9.13 -12.00 19.93
C PRO A 135 -10.13 -11.12 20.69
N GLN A 136 -9.76 -10.67 21.88
CA GLN A 136 -10.56 -9.71 22.66
C GLN A 136 -10.75 -8.34 21.96
N LYS A 137 -9.90 -8.02 20.96
CA LYS A 137 -10.02 -6.80 20.13
C LYS A 137 -11.00 -6.94 18.96
N ALA A 138 -11.53 -8.14 18.69
CA ALA A 138 -12.48 -8.39 17.60
C ALA A 138 -13.72 -7.46 17.58
N PRO A 139 -14.33 -7.09 18.73
CA PRO A 139 -15.44 -6.14 18.72
C PRO A 139 -15.09 -4.77 18.11
N GLN A 140 -13.83 -4.34 18.19
CA GLN A 140 -13.37 -3.04 17.68
C GLN A 140 -13.38 -2.98 16.15
N ILE A 141 -13.26 -4.12 15.45
CA ILE A 141 -13.26 -4.18 13.98
C ILE A 141 -14.61 -4.59 13.40
N ARG A 142 -15.61 -4.90 14.21
CA ARG A 142 -16.92 -5.38 13.74
C ARG A 142 -17.56 -4.41 12.75
N ARG A 143 -17.63 -3.11 13.07
CA ARG A 143 -18.19 -2.10 12.18
C ARG A 143 -17.45 -1.99 10.85
N PHE A 144 -16.14 -2.18 10.90
CA PHE A 144 -15.29 -2.20 9.70
C PHE A 144 -15.68 -3.37 8.80
N MET A 145 -15.86 -4.56 9.36
CA MET A 145 -16.23 -5.79 8.67
C MET A 145 -17.66 -5.77 8.13
N ASP A 146 -18.60 -5.25 8.91
CA ASP A 146 -20.02 -5.34 8.59
C ASP A 146 -20.50 -4.19 7.70
N TYR A 147 -19.74 -3.09 7.61
CA TYR A 147 -20.16 -1.91 6.87
C TYR A 147 -19.12 -1.36 5.90
N TYR A 148 -17.89 -1.08 6.36
CA TYR A 148 -16.93 -0.36 5.51
C TYR A 148 -16.41 -1.23 4.35
N LEU A 149 -15.97 -2.45 4.60
CA LEU A 149 -15.50 -3.34 3.54
C LEU A 149 -16.58 -3.69 2.51
N PRO A 150 -17.82 -4.10 2.89
CA PRO A 150 -18.88 -4.37 1.93
C PRO A 150 -19.26 -3.14 1.08
N THR A 151 -19.24 -1.94 1.68
CA THR A 151 -19.53 -0.70 0.95
C THR A 151 -18.44 -0.38 -0.05
N THR A 152 -17.17 -0.60 0.33
CA THR A 152 -16.02 -0.43 -0.56
C THR A 152 -16.11 -1.38 -1.76
N LEU A 153 -16.39 -2.66 -1.54
CA LEU A 153 -16.59 -3.63 -2.61
C LEU A 153 -17.72 -3.22 -3.57
N LYS A 154 -18.81 -2.68 -3.03
CA LYS A 154 -19.91 -2.19 -3.86
C LYS A 154 -19.50 -1.00 -4.75
N MET A 155 -18.63 -0.12 -4.25
CA MET A 155 -18.10 0.99 -5.06
C MET A 155 -17.16 0.47 -6.17
N LEU A 156 -16.29 -0.48 -5.87
CA LEU A 156 -15.38 -1.10 -6.84
C LEU A 156 -16.16 -1.84 -7.94
N ALA A 157 -17.13 -2.64 -7.56
CA ALA A 157 -18.02 -3.31 -8.52
C ALA A 157 -18.79 -2.32 -9.41
N GLY A 158 -19.19 -1.17 -8.85
CA GLY A 158 -19.80 -0.07 -9.62
C GLY A 158 -18.84 0.53 -10.65
N TRP A 159 -17.57 0.72 -10.30
CA TRP A 159 -16.55 1.15 -11.25
C TRP A 159 -16.38 0.14 -12.40
N ARG A 160 -16.14 -1.14 -12.06
CA ARG A 160 -15.99 -2.21 -13.06
C ARG A 160 -17.19 -2.25 -14.02
N GLN A 161 -18.41 -2.15 -13.49
CA GLN A 161 -19.63 -2.17 -14.31
C GLN A 161 -19.71 -0.97 -15.26
N MET A 162 -19.26 0.22 -14.86
CA MET A 162 -19.16 1.39 -15.75
C MET A 162 -18.14 1.17 -16.85
N ASP A 163 -16.99 0.57 -16.50
CA ASP A 163 -15.91 0.29 -17.44
C ASP A 163 -16.31 -0.77 -18.48
N GLU A 164 -16.88 -1.89 -18.04
CA GLU A 164 -17.39 -2.96 -18.90
C GLU A 164 -18.47 -2.49 -19.89
N ARG A 165 -19.29 -1.53 -19.47
CA ARG A 165 -20.34 -0.94 -20.32
C ARG A 165 -19.82 0.19 -21.21
N GLY A 166 -18.54 0.52 -21.15
CA GLY A 166 -17.96 1.61 -21.91
C GLY A 166 -18.56 2.98 -21.58
N VAL A 167 -19.02 3.20 -20.33
CA VAL A 167 -19.62 4.45 -19.92
C VAL A 167 -18.52 5.52 -19.83
N THR A 168 -18.61 6.48 -20.75
CA THR A 168 -17.66 7.61 -20.86
C THR A 168 -18.41 8.92 -20.72
N GLY A 169 -17.67 10.03 -20.58
CA GLY A 169 -18.22 11.36 -20.44
C GLY A 169 -17.93 11.99 -19.08
N GLU A 170 -18.36 13.23 -18.92
CA GLU A 170 -18.03 14.06 -17.76
C GLU A 170 -18.57 13.49 -16.45
N GLU A 171 -19.80 12.96 -16.47
CA GLU A 171 -20.43 12.38 -15.28
C GLU A 171 -19.69 11.09 -14.83
N ALA A 172 -19.32 10.22 -15.78
CA ALA A 172 -18.55 9.03 -15.47
C ALA A 172 -17.16 9.39 -14.89
N ALA A 173 -16.51 10.40 -15.45
CA ALA A 173 -15.23 10.88 -14.94
C ALA A 173 -15.37 11.44 -13.51
N ARG A 174 -16.46 12.17 -13.25
CA ARG A 174 -16.77 12.67 -11.89
C ARG A 174 -16.95 11.54 -10.90
N VAL A 175 -17.74 10.52 -11.24
CA VAL A 175 -17.96 9.35 -10.37
C VAL A 175 -16.65 8.59 -10.11
N ARG A 176 -15.80 8.39 -11.14
CA ARG A 176 -14.48 7.77 -10.97
C ARG A 176 -13.59 8.55 -10.00
N ASN A 177 -13.56 9.88 -10.11
CA ASN A 177 -12.80 10.72 -9.17
C ASN A 177 -13.36 10.61 -7.74
N GLN A 178 -14.68 10.60 -7.57
CA GLN A 178 -15.29 10.39 -6.25
C GLN A 178 -14.94 9.02 -5.64
N ILE A 179 -14.84 7.97 -6.46
CA ILE A 179 -14.42 6.65 -5.98
C ILE A 179 -12.95 6.70 -5.54
N HIS A 180 -12.04 7.35 -6.28
CA HIS A 180 -10.67 7.54 -5.84
C HIS A 180 -10.57 8.27 -4.50
N GLU A 181 -11.31 9.36 -4.33
CA GLU A 181 -11.34 10.11 -3.07
C GLU A 181 -11.90 9.27 -1.92
N ALA A 182 -12.96 8.51 -2.20
CA ALA A 182 -13.53 7.59 -1.21
C ALA A 182 -12.55 6.49 -0.81
N MET A 183 -11.78 5.94 -1.76
CA MET A 183 -10.75 4.95 -1.48
C MET A 183 -9.61 5.52 -0.63
N ASP A 184 -9.16 6.75 -0.88
CA ASP A 184 -8.16 7.42 -0.03
C ASP A 184 -8.69 7.56 1.42
N VAL A 185 -9.98 7.89 1.59
CA VAL A 185 -10.61 7.95 2.92
C VAL A 185 -10.69 6.58 3.59
N VAL A 186 -11.04 5.53 2.84
CA VAL A 186 -11.13 4.17 3.36
C VAL A 186 -9.75 3.66 3.80
N VAL A 187 -8.71 3.85 2.99
CA VAL A 187 -7.33 3.48 3.32
C VAL A 187 -6.89 4.21 4.60
N SER A 188 -7.10 5.52 4.68
CA SER A 188 -6.78 6.30 5.89
C SER A 188 -7.56 5.84 7.12
N ALA A 189 -8.82 5.43 6.95
CA ALA A 189 -9.63 4.88 8.04
C ALA A 189 -9.09 3.52 8.52
N CYS A 190 -8.59 2.67 7.61
CA CYS A 190 -7.94 1.40 7.96
C CYS A 190 -6.65 1.62 8.74
N GLU A 191 -5.80 2.58 8.31
CA GLU A 191 -4.59 2.95 9.06
C GLU A 191 -4.91 3.41 10.48
N LYS A 192 -5.92 4.27 10.63
CA LYS A 192 -6.37 4.72 11.96
C LYS A 192 -6.91 3.57 12.80
N GLN A 193 -7.66 2.63 12.18
CA GLN A 193 -8.17 1.46 12.86
C GLN A 193 -7.05 0.56 13.35
N LEU A 194 -6.04 0.30 12.51
CA LEU A 194 -4.85 -0.46 12.87
C LEU A 194 -4.10 0.21 14.04
N ASN A 195 -3.86 1.51 13.96
CA ASN A 195 -3.21 2.26 15.04
C ASN A 195 -4.01 2.22 16.34
N ASN A 196 -5.35 2.27 16.27
CA ASN A 196 -6.21 2.14 17.44
C ASN A 196 -6.09 0.76 18.10
N LEU A 197 -5.91 -0.31 17.32
CA LEU A 197 -5.69 -1.65 17.86
C LEU A 197 -4.38 -1.76 18.66
N TYR A 198 -3.36 -0.96 18.33
CA TYR A 198 -2.08 -0.92 19.05
C TYR A 198 -2.05 0.10 20.20
N LYS A 199 -3.07 0.94 20.35
CA LYS A 199 -3.04 2.06 21.31
C LYS A 199 -2.79 1.61 22.75
N ASP A 200 -3.44 0.53 23.18
CA ASP A 200 -3.27 0.00 24.55
C ASP A 200 -1.85 -0.51 24.76
N ASP A 201 -1.29 -1.19 23.74
CA ASP A 201 0.07 -1.72 23.78
C ASP A 201 1.12 -0.59 23.89
N TYR A 202 0.89 0.54 23.22
CA TYR A 202 1.76 1.72 23.33
C TYR A 202 1.70 2.36 24.73
N LEU A 203 0.51 2.37 25.35
CA LEU A 203 0.35 2.89 26.72
C LEU A 203 1.08 2.00 27.74
N ASP A 204 1.01 0.67 27.59
CA ASP A 204 1.71 -0.27 28.45
C ASP A 204 3.24 -0.08 28.33
N ILE A 205 3.77 -0.03 27.09
CA ILE A 205 5.20 0.20 26.85
C ILE A 205 5.65 1.56 27.41
N SER A 206 4.85 2.61 27.27
CA SER A 206 5.17 3.93 27.82
C SER A 206 5.26 3.89 29.35
N THR A 207 4.35 3.17 29.98
CA THR A 207 4.35 2.99 31.45
C THR A 207 5.58 2.21 31.91
N ASP A 208 5.95 1.13 31.20
CA ASP A 208 7.15 0.35 31.50
C ASP A 208 8.43 1.17 31.34
N ILE A 209 8.50 2.03 30.31
CA ILE A 209 9.62 2.96 30.12
C ILE A 209 9.72 3.93 31.29
N ASP A 210 8.60 4.50 31.75
CA ASP A 210 8.58 5.44 32.88
C ASP A 210 9.04 4.76 34.17
N VAL A 211 8.58 3.54 34.43
CA VAL A 211 9.01 2.74 35.58
C VAL A 211 10.50 2.41 35.51
N LEU A 212 10.99 1.97 34.34
CA LEU A 212 12.42 1.70 34.14
C LEU A 212 13.27 2.94 34.37
N GLN A 213 12.86 4.09 33.85
CA GLN A 213 13.55 5.36 34.05
C GLN A 213 13.60 5.76 35.53
N GLN A 214 12.51 5.55 36.28
CA GLN A 214 12.49 5.81 37.72
C GLN A 214 13.45 4.89 38.48
N MET A 215 13.50 3.59 38.15
CA MET A 215 14.43 2.64 38.73
C MET A 215 15.88 3.04 38.47
N LEU A 216 16.22 3.36 37.21
CA LEU A 216 17.57 3.76 36.82
C LEU A 216 18.03 5.06 37.53
N ARG A 217 17.13 6.04 37.71
CA ARG A 217 17.41 7.25 38.51
C ARG A 217 17.65 6.93 39.98
N ARG A 218 16.82 6.07 40.56
CA ARG A 218 16.94 5.66 41.95
C ARG A 218 18.25 4.92 42.22
N ASP A 219 18.69 4.12 41.26
CA ASP A 219 19.92 3.34 41.37
C ASP A 219 21.17 4.13 40.96
N GLY A 220 21.01 5.44 40.61
CA GLY A 220 22.12 6.32 40.24
C GLY A 220 22.83 5.97 38.95
N LEU A 221 22.16 5.17 38.07
CA LEU A 221 22.72 4.68 36.80
C LEU A 221 22.50 5.63 35.63
N THR A 222 21.73 6.71 35.80
CA THR A 222 21.49 7.73 34.75
C THR A 222 22.09 9.06 35.17
N GLN A 223 23.12 9.52 34.43
CA GLN A 223 23.67 10.90 34.48
C GLN A 223 23.15 11.78 33.34
N THR A 224 22.14 11.37 32.60
CA THR A 224 21.65 12.12 31.45
C THR A 224 20.31 12.76 31.78
N ASP A 225 20.27 14.11 31.68
CA ASP A 225 19.04 14.90 31.71
C ASP A 225 18.10 14.48 30.56
N PHE A 226 17.28 13.48 30.79
CA PHE A 226 16.12 13.25 29.92
C PHE A 226 15.12 14.36 30.23
N THR A 227 15.07 15.37 29.38
CA THR A 227 14.00 16.37 29.42
C THR A 227 12.67 15.62 29.16
N PRO A 228 11.73 15.63 30.12
CA PRO A 228 10.43 14.99 29.91
C PRO A 228 9.75 15.63 28.71
N MET A 229 9.23 14.81 27.78
CA MET A 229 8.38 15.35 26.72
C MET A 229 7.22 16.14 27.36
N PRO A 230 6.93 17.35 26.89
CA PRO A 230 5.84 18.14 27.43
C PRO A 230 4.53 17.35 27.28
N LYS A 231 3.86 17.13 28.41
CA LYS A 231 2.53 16.55 28.46
C LYS A 231 1.62 17.41 27.58
N PRO A 232 0.81 16.81 26.69
CA PRO A 232 -0.10 17.60 25.88
C PRO A 232 -1.00 18.41 26.80
N GLU A 233 -0.89 19.72 26.74
CA GLU A 233 -1.71 20.65 27.52
C GLU A 233 -3.18 20.43 27.17
N ALA A 234 -3.98 20.12 28.21
CA ALA A 234 -5.43 20.12 28.09
C ALA A 234 -5.87 21.49 27.59
N ARG A 235 -6.57 21.53 26.47
CA ARG A 235 -7.15 22.75 25.93
C ARG A 235 -7.93 23.46 27.03
N PRO A 236 -7.72 24.76 27.26
CA PRO A 236 -8.55 25.51 28.19
C PRO A 236 -10.01 25.47 27.73
N GLN A 237 -10.88 25.04 28.60
CA GLN A 237 -12.32 25.16 28.40
C GLN A 237 -12.66 26.65 28.35
N VAL A 238 -13.15 27.10 27.20
CA VAL A 238 -13.73 28.41 27.04
C VAL A 238 -15.01 28.45 27.91
N GLN A 239 -14.93 29.10 29.04
CA GLN A 239 -16.12 29.48 29.82
C GLN A 239 -16.88 30.52 29.02
N GLU A 240 -17.99 30.13 28.42
CA GLU A 240 -19.03 31.05 28.01
C GLU A 240 -19.65 31.70 29.26
N GLY A 241 -19.10 32.86 29.61
CA GLY A 241 -19.69 33.72 30.60
C GLY A 241 -20.94 34.40 30.03
N GLY A 242 -22.10 33.93 30.44
CA GLY A 242 -23.33 34.66 30.23
C GLY A 242 -23.26 36.02 30.93
N GLN A 243 -23.63 37.06 30.23
CA GLN A 243 -24.16 38.26 30.85
C GLN A 243 -25.45 38.64 30.13
N ALA A 244 -26.52 38.41 30.87
CA ALA A 244 -27.78 39.10 30.65
C ALA A 244 -27.65 40.57 31.09
N GLN A 245 -28.04 41.48 30.23
CA GLN A 245 -28.85 42.68 30.56
C GLN A 245 -29.46 43.22 29.26
#